data_ea53ffbc661f2980e72942bf4b7943b6
#
_entry.id   ea53ffbc661f2980e72942bf4b7943b6
#
_cell.length_a   1.000
_cell.length_b   1.000
_cell.length_c   1.000
_cell.angle_alpha   90.00
_cell.angle_beta   90.00
_cell.angle_gamma   90.00
#
_symmetry.space_group_name_H-M   'P 1'
#
loop_
_entity.id
_entity.type
_entity.pdbx_description
1 polymer ?
#
loop_
_entity_poly.entity_id
_entity_poly.type
_entity_poly.pdbx_seq_one_letter_code
_entity_poly.pdbx_strand_id
1 'polypeptide(L)'
;FGILSGVFLGLMSASWGAYQYLAGVLAIVAIAITIFGYRPQNFERINLLTIVVGSGIISLVPKHGFKFLYSPIAVLLYIGVLLPFLFKYLKISLKENKKEVILIGLTTTLIFLILIVFGPLSQISLRYLSVVNPFIKISDPVVQSVQEHAGAGAGAFFYYFTFLIPFIFYGFYNTLKKLDEQKIVIIIFAFTSIYAASSFSRLGILTAPFMAIMAAIGLSTLLNLIYKHLSIFNDVKHTKYSQKNNKILYFVIVCLILF
;
A
#
# COMPACT_ATOMS: atom_id res chain seq x y z
N PHE A 1 4.92 -17.73 -8.60
CA PHE A 1 4.73 -16.59 -7.69
C PHE A 1 3.30 -16.51 -7.14
N GLY A 2 2.23 -16.53 -7.98
CA GLY A 2 0.85 -16.36 -7.52
C GLY A 2 0.42 -17.39 -6.48
N ILE A 3 0.74 -18.67 -6.66
CA ILE A 3 0.44 -19.72 -5.67
C ILE A 3 1.13 -19.44 -4.35
N LEU A 4 2.42 -19.12 -4.38
CA LEU A 4 3.20 -18.83 -3.18
C LEU A 4 2.64 -17.61 -2.42
N SER A 5 2.31 -16.54 -3.13
CA SER A 5 1.66 -15.35 -2.54
C SER A 5 0.32 -15.69 -1.91
N GLY A 6 -0.49 -16.55 -2.56
CA GLY A 6 -1.76 -17.03 -2.02
C GLY A 6 -1.58 -17.86 -0.75
N VAL A 7 -0.57 -18.74 -0.71
CA VAL A 7 -0.24 -19.53 0.50
C VAL A 7 0.13 -18.59 1.65
N PHE A 8 0.99 -17.59 1.43
CA PHE A 8 1.35 -16.65 2.49
C PHE A 8 0.16 -15.83 2.98
N LEU A 9 -0.71 -15.37 2.06
CA LEU A 9 -1.94 -14.68 2.45
C LEU A 9 -2.83 -15.57 3.33
N GLY A 10 -2.99 -16.83 2.96
CA GLY A 10 -3.75 -17.82 3.73
C GLY A 10 -3.14 -18.08 5.11
N LEU A 11 -1.83 -18.31 5.20
CA LEU A 11 -1.11 -18.51 6.46
C LEU A 11 -1.20 -17.29 7.37
N MET A 12 -1.10 -16.10 6.81
CA MET A 12 -1.27 -14.85 7.57
C MET A 12 -2.66 -14.77 8.20
N SER A 13 -3.71 -15.25 7.53
CA SER A 13 -5.08 -15.26 8.07
C SER A 13 -5.23 -16.18 9.28
N ALA A 14 -4.46 -17.26 9.32
CA ALA A 14 -4.46 -18.18 10.46
C ALA A 14 -3.77 -17.57 11.69
N SER A 15 -2.78 -16.71 11.49
CA SER A 15 -1.97 -16.13 12.56
C SER A 15 -2.49 -14.77 13.06
N TRP A 16 -2.99 -13.90 12.18
CA TRP A 16 -3.31 -12.53 12.55
C TRP A 16 -4.53 -11.97 11.82
N GLY A 17 -5.43 -11.32 12.56
CA GLY A 17 -6.64 -10.70 12.01
C GLY A 17 -6.35 -9.54 11.03
N ALA A 18 -5.17 -8.92 11.09
CA ALA A 18 -4.79 -7.85 10.16
C ALA A 18 -4.54 -8.33 8.72
N TYR A 19 -4.62 -9.64 8.42
CA TYR A 19 -4.61 -10.13 7.04
C TYR A 19 -5.68 -9.46 6.17
N GLN A 20 -6.79 -9.04 6.78
CA GLN A 20 -7.87 -8.35 6.09
C GLN A 20 -7.42 -7.01 5.49
N TYR A 21 -6.57 -6.28 6.20
CA TYR A 21 -5.95 -5.06 5.65
C TYR A 21 -5.10 -5.42 4.41
N LEU A 22 -4.21 -6.41 4.53
CA LEU A 22 -3.35 -6.80 3.41
C LEU A 22 -4.17 -7.28 2.20
N ALA A 23 -5.18 -8.13 2.44
CA ALA A 23 -6.08 -8.61 1.40
C ALA A 23 -6.81 -7.44 0.70
N GLY A 24 -7.34 -6.48 1.48
CA GLY A 24 -7.99 -5.28 0.94
C GLY A 24 -7.05 -4.43 0.11
N VAL A 25 -5.83 -4.19 0.59
CA VAL A 25 -4.83 -3.39 -0.15
C VAL A 25 -4.39 -4.10 -1.42
N LEU A 26 -4.22 -5.42 -1.43
CA LEU A 26 -3.92 -6.18 -2.65
C LEU A 26 -5.01 -6.01 -3.71
N ALA A 27 -6.29 -6.03 -3.31
CA ALA A 27 -7.40 -5.75 -4.23
C ALA A 27 -7.35 -4.31 -4.76
N ILE A 28 -7.11 -3.32 -3.90
CA ILE A 28 -6.99 -1.90 -4.30
C ILE A 28 -5.82 -1.71 -5.27
N VAL A 29 -4.68 -2.35 -5.03
CA VAL A 29 -3.51 -2.34 -5.91
C VAL A 29 -3.86 -2.93 -7.27
N ALA A 30 -4.55 -4.08 -7.31
CA ALA A 30 -4.96 -4.72 -8.56
C ALA A 30 -5.89 -3.82 -9.37
N ILE A 31 -6.86 -3.19 -8.72
CA ILE A 31 -7.78 -2.23 -9.32
C ILE A 31 -7.00 -1.01 -9.85
N ALA A 32 -6.12 -0.43 -9.05
CA ALA A 32 -5.35 0.75 -9.43
C ALA A 32 -4.44 0.48 -10.64
N ILE A 33 -3.64 -0.60 -10.61
CA ILE A 33 -2.78 -1.00 -11.73
C ILE A 33 -3.61 -1.12 -13.02
N THR A 34 -4.80 -1.72 -12.92
CA THR A 34 -5.71 -1.90 -14.05
C THR A 34 -6.21 -0.56 -14.58
N ILE A 35 -6.70 0.34 -13.71
CA ILE A 35 -7.23 1.65 -14.07
C ILE A 35 -6.14 2.52 -14.71
N PHE A 36 -4.95 2.55 -14.15
CA PHE A 36 -3.82 3.31 -14.71
C PHE A 36 -3.29 2.74 -16.02
N GLY A 37 -3.81 1.58 -16.46
CA GLY A 37 -3.46 0.97 -17.74
C GLY A 37 -2.10 0.28 -17.74
N TYR A 38 -1.52 0.03 -16.57
CA TYR A 38 -0.34 -0.80 -16.45
C TYR A 38 -0.72 -2.27 -16.60
N ARG A 39 0.07 -3.02 -17.37
CA ARG A 39 -0.18 -4.45 -17.62
C ARG A 39 1.11 -5.25 -17.47
N PRO A 40 1.55 -5.51 -16.21
CA PRO A 40 2.67 -6.42 -15.99
C PRO A 40 2.42 -7.78 -16.63
N GLN A 41 3.49 -8.41 -17.09
CA GLN A 41 3.38 -9.71 -17.75
C GLN A 41 2.71 -10.73 -16.82
N ASN A 42 1.67 -11.40 -17.33
CA ASN A 42 0.88 -12.40 -16.59
C ASN A 42 0.21 -11.90 -15.31
N PHE A 43 0.02 -10.59 -15.16
CA PHE A 43 -0.54 -9.99 -13.95
C PHE A 43 -1.89 -10.63 -13.57
N GLU A 44 -2.81 -10.77 -14.53
CA GLU A 44 -4.14 -11.30 -14.28
C GLU A 44 -4.09 -12.74 -13.75
N ARG A 45 -3.22 -13.58 -14.32
CA ARG A 45 -3.05 -14.97 -13.89
C ARG A 45 -2.43 -15.07 -12.51
N ILE A 46 -1.41 -14.25 -12.23
CA ILE A 46 -0.75 -14.21 -10.92
C ILE A 46 -1.74 -13.76 -9.86
N ASN A 47 -2.50 -12.70 -10.13
CA ASN A 47 -3.51 -12.15 -9.22
C ASN A 47 -4.63 -13.17 -8.96
N LEU A 48 -5.15 -13.82 -10.01
CA LEU A 48 -6.15 -14.89 -9.89
C LEU A 48 -5.66 -16.02 -9.00
N LEU A 49 -4.45 -16.55 -9.28
CA LEU A 49 -3.87 -17.65 -8.49
C LEU A 49 -3.66 -17.25 -7.02
N THR A 50 -3.17 -16.01 -6.78
CA THR A 50 -3.00 -15.50 -5.41
C THR A 50 -4.33 -15.50 -4.65
N ILE A 51 -5.40 -15.02 -5.28
CA ILE A 51 -6.69 -14.87 -4.60
C ILE A 51 -7.39 -16.21 -4.47
N VAL A 52 -7.37 -17.08 -5.48
CA VAL A 52 -8.00 -18.41 -5.41
C VAL A 52 -7.32 -19.25 -4.34
N VAL A 53 -6.00 -19.36 -4.35
CA VAL A 53 -5.26 -20.16 -3.34
C VAL A 53 -5.40 -19.54 -1.95
N GLY A 54 -5.26 -18.20 -1.85
CA GLY A 54 -5.41 -17.49 -0.58
C GLY A 54 -6.80 -17.66 0.01
N SER A 55 -7.87 -17.44 -0.76
CA SER A 55 -9.25 -17.61 -0.32
C SER A 55 -9.56 -19.06 0.06
N GLY A 56 -9.01 -20.03 -0.68
CA GLY A 56 -9.13 -21.44 -0.35
C GLY A 56 -8.55 -21.75 1.02
N ILE A 57 -7.32 -21.33 1.30
CA ILE A 57 -6.68 -21.57 2.60
C ILE A 57 -7.39 -20.81 3.72
N ILE A 58 -7.79 -19.54 3.51
CA ILE A 58 -8.54 -18.76 4.50
C ILE A 58 -9.84 -19.47 4.87
N SER A 59 -10.54 -20.07 3.90
CA SER A 59 -11.79 -20.80 4.13
C SER A 59 -11.59 -22.09 4.94
N LEU A 60 -10.38 -22.67 4.91
CA LEU A 60 -10.02 -23.85 5.70
C LEU A 60 -9.65 -23.49 7.15
N VAL A 61 -9.35 -22.21 7.43
CA VAL A 61 -9.06 -21.76 8.80
C VAL A 61 -10.35 -21.78 9.62
N PRO A 62 -10.43 -22.54 10.74
CA PRO A 62 -11.67 -22.74 11.52
C PRO A 62 -12.32 -21.42 11.98
N LYS A 63 -11.51 -20.40 12.24
CA LYS A 63 -11.96 -19.06 12.67
C LYS A 63 -12.79 -18.34 11.61
N HIS A 64 -12.49 -18.55 10.33
CA HIS A 64 -13.12 -17.85 9.21
C HIS A 64 -14.14 -18.73 8.51
N GLY A 65 -13.77 -19.97 8.22
CA GLY A 65 -14.63 -20.94 7.51
C GLY A 65 -15.11 -20.44 6.16
N PHE A 66 -16.07 -21.11 5.58
CA PHE A 66 -16.67 -20.71 4.29
C PHE A 66 -17.40 -19.37 4.34
N LYS A 67 -17.72 -18.84 5.53
CA LYS A 67 -18.30 -17.49 5.68
C LYS A 67 -17.41 -16.41 5.13
N PHE A 68 -16.08 -16.64 5.09
CA PHE A 68 -15.14 -15.71 4.48
C PHE A 68 -15.51 -15.40 3.01
N LEU A 69 -15.94 -16.39 2.24
CA LEU A 69 -16.25 -16.21 0.80
C LEU A 69 -17.35 -15.17 0.53
N TYR A 70 -18.19 -14.90 1.52
CA TYR A 70 -19.25 -13.88 1.47
C TYR A 70 -18.90 -12.61 2.24
N SER A 71 -17.67 -12.50 2.72
CA SER A 71 -17.22 -11.33 3.48
C SER A 71 -16.97 -10.13 2.54
N PRO A 72 -17.06 -8.88 3.05
CA PRO A 72 -16.74 -7.68 2.28
C PRO A 72 -15.35 -7.72 1.64
N ILE A 73 -14.38 -8.28 2.36
CA ILE A 73 -13.00 -8.43 1.88
C ILE A 73 -12.92 -9.40 0.71
N ALA A 74 -13.64 -10.53 0.77
CA ALA A 74 -13.67 -11.48 -0.34
C ALA A 74 -14.31 -10.86 -1.58
N VAL A 75 -15.41 -10.12 -1.43
CA VAL A 75 -16.05 -9.39 -2.54
C VAL A 75 -15.07 -8.40 -3.18
N LEU A 76 -14.33 -7.64 -2.37
CA LEU A 76 -13.31 -6.71 -2.86
C LEU A 76 -12.19 -7.44 -3.63
N LEU A 77 -11.75 -8.59 -3.13
CA LEU A 77 -10.77 -9.46 -3.81
C LEU A 77 -11.31 -9.96 -5.15
N TYR A 78 -12.58 -10.37 -5.23
CA TYR A 78 -13.19 -10.80 -6.49
C TYR A 78 -13.26 -9.66 -7.51
N ILE A 79 -13.60 -8.45 -7.09
CA ILE A 79 -13.54 -7.26 -7.94
C ILE A 79 -12.11 -7.04 -8.43
N GLY A 80 -11.11 -7.15 -7.53
CA GLY A 80 -9.70 -7.03 -7.87
C GLY A 80 -9.19 -8.06 -8.86
N VAL A 81 -9.85 -9.23 -8.98
CA VAL A 81 -9.57 -10.24 -10.01
C VAL A 81 -10.34 -9.96 -11.30
N LEU A 82 -11.65 -9.75 -11.20
CA LEU A 82 -12.54 -9.66 -12.35
C LEU A 82 -12.25 -8.41 -13.20
N LEU A 83 -11.94 -7.29 -12.56
CA LEU A 83 -11.70 -6.03 -13.24
C LEU A 83 -10.51 -6.09 -14.22
N PRO A 84 -9.32 -6.61 -13.86
CA PRO A 84 -8.21 -6.81 -14.80
C PRO A 84 -8.57 -7.67 -16.01
N PHE A 85 -9.32 -8.75 -15.80
CA PHE A 85 -9.78 -9.61 -16.91
C PHE A 85 -10.77 -8.88 -17.82
N LEU A 86 -11.72 -8.13 -17.23
CA LEU A 86 -12.69 -7.34 -17.98
C LEU A 86 -12.00 -6.30 -18.85
N PHE A 87 -11.07 -5.52 -18.27
CA PHE A 87 -10.31 -4.50 -18.99
C PHE A 87 -9.44 -5.09 -20.10
N LYS A 88 -8.89 -6.28 -19.88
CA LYS A 88 -8.13 -6.99 -20.89
C LYS A 88 -9.02 -7.47 -22.03
N TYR A 89 -10.17 -8.08 -21.71
CA TYR A 89 -11.11 -8.60 -22.70
C TYR A 89 -11.71 -7.49 -23.56
N LEU A 90 -12.13 -6.39 -22.94
CA LEU A 90 -12.71 -5.23 -23.61
C LEU A 90 -11.66 -4.31 -24.24
N LYS A 91 -10.37 -4.58 -24.06
CA LYS A 91 -9.24 -3.73 -24.51
C LYS A 91 -9.36 -2.27 -24.04
N ILE A 92 -9.95 -2.05 -22.86
CA ILE A 92 -10.17 -0.72 -22.29
C ILE A 92 -8.86 -0.22 -21.64
N SER A 93 -8.53 1.04 -21.88
CA SER A 93 -7.39 1.73 -21.27
C SER A 93 -7.79 3.16 -20.88
N LEU A 94 -7.32 3.63 -19.72
CA LEU A 94 -7.56 5.00 -19.26
C LEU A 94 -7.07 6.04 -20.27
N LYS A 95 -6.02 5.75 -21.04
CA LYS A 95 -5.45 6.66 -22.05
C LYS A 95 -6.39 6.85 -23.24
N GLU A 96 -7.07 5.79 -23.65
CA GLU A 96 -7.89 5.78 -24.88
C GLU A 96 -9.39 5.90 -24.57
N ASN A 97 -9.85 5.29 -23.50
CA ASN A 97 -11.27 5.10 -23.18
C ASN A 97 -11.66 5.70 -21.81
N LYS A 98 -11.32 6.97 -21.56
CA LYS A 98 -11.56 7.63 -20.25
C LYS A 98 -13.02 7.53 -19.79
N LYS A 99 -13.98 7.73 -20.69
CA LYS A 99 -15.42 7.69 -20.36
C LYS A 99 -15.85 6.29 -19.90
N GLU A 100 -15.39 5.25 -20.60
CA GLU A 100 -15.71 3.85 -20.28
C GLU A 100 -15.10 3.42 -18.96
N VAL A 101 -13.84 3.82 -18.69
CA VAL A 101 -13.17 3.56 -17.41
C VAL A 101 -13.93 4.22 -16.26
N ILE A 102 -14.36 5.48 -16.42
CA ILE A 102 -15.16 6.18 -15.41
C ILE A 102 -16.50 5.48 -15.21
N LEU A 103 -17.17 5.08 -16.29
CA LEU A 103 -18.46 4.39 -16.21
C LEU A 103 -18.33 3.05 -15.47
N ILE A 104 -17.31 2.24 -15.82
CA ILE A 104 -17.05 0.97 -15.13
C ILE A 104 -16.72 1.21 -13.65
N GLY A 105 -15.91 2.22 -13.34
CA GLY A 105 -15.61 2.61 -11.96
C GLY A 105 -16.87 2.98 -11.18
N LEU A 106 -17.74 3.82 -11.74
CA LEU A 106 -18.99 4.23 -11.11
C LEU A 106 -19.96 3.04 -10.94
N THR A 107 -20.11 2.20 -11.94
CA THR A 107 -21.00 1.02 -11.86
C THR A 107 -20.48 0.01 -10.83
N THR A 108 -19.18 -0.23 -10.78
CA THR A 108 -18.55 -1.12 -9.78
C THR A 108 -18.74 -0.57 -8.36
N THR A 109 -18.55 0.74 -8.18
CA THR A 109 -18.79 1.41 -6.89
C THR A 109 -20.25 1.33 -6.48
N LEU A 110 -21.18 1.55 -7.42
CA LEU A 110 -22.62 1.47 -7.16
C LEU A 110 -23.03 0.05 -6.76
N ILE A 111 -22.56 -0.96 -7.48
CA ILE A 111 -22.82 -2.38 -7.14
C ILE A 111 -22.29 -2.68 -5.73
N PHE A 112 -21.07 -2.23 -5.41
CA PHE A 112 -20.48 -2.43 -4.09
C PHE A 112 -21.30 -1.76 -2.98
N LEU A 113 -21.77 -0.54 -3.21
CA LEU A 113 -22.66 0.17 -2.27
C LEU A 113 -24.01 -0.56 -2.08
N ILE A 114 -24.62 -1.07 -3.16
CA ILE A 114 -25.84 -1.85 -3.07
C ILE A 114 -25.64 -3.13 -2.25
N LEU A 115 -24.51 -3.82 -2.44
CA LEU A 115 -24.17 -5.01 -1.67
C LEU A 115 -23.93 -4.69 -0.18
N ILE A 116 -23.43 -3.50 0.15
CA ILE A 116 -23.30 -3.04 1.55
C ILE A 116 -24.67 -2.78 2.18
N VAL A 117 -25.57 -2.10 1.46
CA VAL A 117 -26.84 -1.66 2.04
C VAL A 117 -27.86 -2.80 2.10
N PHE A 118 -28.01 -3.58 1.05
CA PHE A 118 -29.09 -4.55 0.89
C PHE A 118 -28.62 -6.01 0.84
N GLY A 119 -27.31 -6.26 0.80
CA GLY A 119 -26.74 -7.57 0.56
C GLY A 119 -26.09 -8.21 1.77
N PRO A 120 -25.32 -9.27 1.53
CA PRO A 120 -24.61 -9.99 2.58
C PRO A 120 -23.56 -9.15 3.34
N LEU A 121 -23.26 -7.95 2.83
CA LEU A 121 -22.31 -7.01 3.45
C LEU A 121 -22.95 -6.10 4.52
N SER A 122 -24.28 -6.16 4.69
CA SER A 122 -25.01 -5.35 5.69
C SER A 122 -24.61 -5.62 7.15
N GLN A 123 -24.00 -6.78 7.42
CA GLN A 123 -23.52 -7.15 8.76
C GLN A 123 -22.05 -6.77 9.01
N ILE A 124 -21.57 -5.71 8.35
CA ILE A 124 -20.22 -5.19 8.61
C ILE A 124 -20.15 -4.76 10.09
N SER A 125 -19.23 -5.36 10.85
CA SER A 125 -19.04 -4.98 12.24
C SER A 125 -18.61 -3.51 12.34
N LEU A 126 -19.06 -2.81 13.39
CA LEU A 126 -18.70 -1.41 13.67
C LEU A 126 -17.18 -1.19 13.68
N ARG A 127 -16.39 -2.23 14.01
CA ARG A 127 -14.93 -2.19 13.96
C ARG A 127 -14.39 -1.93 12.55
N TYR A 128 -14.96 -2.56 11.53
CA TYR A 128 -14.54 -2.32 10.14
C TYR A 128 -15.00 -0.96 9.64
N LEU A 129 -16.20 -0.54 10.03
CA LEU A 129 -16.71 0.79 9.71
C LEU A 129 -15.84 1.88 10.34
N SER A 130 -15.32 1.69 11.55
CA SER A 130 -14.42 2.67 12.18
C SER A 130 -13.04 2.76 11.54
N VAL A 131 -12.57 1.70 10.88
CA VAL A 131 -11.35 1.77 10.04
C VAL A 131 -11.61 2.55 8.77
N VAL A 132 -12.77 2.35 8.13
CA VAL A 132 -13.14 3.03 6.87
C VAL A 132 -13.57 4.48 7.11
N ASN A 133 -14.22 4.74 8.23
CA ASN A 133 -14.69 6.08 8.63
C ASN A 133 -14.15 6.44 10.02
N PRO A 134 -13.09 7.25 10.12
CA PRO A 134 -12.46 7.62 11.39
C PRO A 134 -13.37 8.47 12.30
N PHE A 135 -14.48 8.98 11.79
CA PHE A 135 -15.46 9.73 12.58
C PHE A 135 -16.42 8.82 13.36
N ILE A 136 -16.49 7.53 13.03
CA ILE A 136 -17.26 6.54 13.79
C ILE A 136 -16.42 6.11 14.99
N LYS A 137 -16.71 6.66 16.17
CA LYS A 137 -16.08 6.23 17.41
C LYS A 137 -16.75 4.93 17.88
N ILE A 138 -15.95 3.92 18.20
CA ILE A 138 -16.43 2.72 18.87
C ILE A 138 -16.76 3.12 20.32
N SER A 139 -18.01 3.06 20.69
CA SER A 139 -18.48 3.44 22.04
C SER A 139 -18.28 2.35 23.11
N ASP A 140 -17.75 1.18 22.72
CA ASP A 140 -17.51 0.07 23.64
C ASP A 140 -16.36 0.40 24.61
N PRO A 141 -16.61 0.55 25.93
CA PRO A 141 -15.59 0.89 26.91
C PRO A 141 -14.46 -0.12 26.99
N VAL A 142 -14.74 -1.41 26.74
CA VAL A 142 -13.74 -2.48 26.74
C VAL A 142 -12.76 -2.30 25.58
N VAL A 143 -13.26 -1.89 24.42
CA VAL A 143 -12.41 -1.64 23.24
C VAL A 143 -11.57 -0.37 23.44
N GLN A 144 -12.14 0.65 24.07
CA GLN A 144 -11.43 1.91 24.35
C GLN A 144 -10.34 1.76 25.43
N SER A 145 -10.50 0.82 26.37
CA SER A 145 -9.50 0.58 27.43
C SER A 145 -8.19 -0.03 26.90
N VAL A 146 -8.22 -0.62 25.69
CA VAL A 146 -7.04 -1.22 25.09
C VAL A 146 -6.31 -0.17 24.25
N GLN A 147 -5.16 0.30 24.73
CA GLN A 147 -4.35 1.33 24.08
C GLN A 147 -4.00 1.00 22.60
N GLU A 148 -3.85 -0.26 22.26
CA GLU A 148 -3.59 -0.72 20.89
C GLU A 148 -4.76 -0.45 19.91
N HIS A 149 -5.97 -0.24 20.42
CA HIS A 149 -7.16 0.10 19.64
C HIS A 149 -7.35 1.62 19.48
N ALA A 150 -6.57 2.42 20.20
CA ALA A 150 -6.54 3.86 19.99
C ALA A 150 -5.84 4.19 18.67
N GLY A 151 -6.28 5.23 17.99
CA GLY A 151 -5.61 5.70 16.76
C GLY A 151 -4.23 6.28 17.06
N ALA A 152 -3.28 6.07 16.17
CA ALA A 152 -1.99 6.72 16.25
C ALA A 152 -2.13 8.19 15.81
N GLY A 153 -1.90 9.11 16.73
CA GLY A 153 -1.84 10.55 16.42
C GLY A 153 -0.54 10.95 15.72
N ALA A 154 -0.49 12.17 15.20
CA ALA A 154 0.69 12.71 14.52
C ALA A 154 1.98 12.63 15.37
N GLY A 155 1.86 12.79 16.70
CA GLY A 155 2.99 12.65 17.62
C GLY A 155 3.58 11.24 17.64
N ALA A 156 2.76 10.18 17.51
CA ALA A 156 3.24 8.81 17.44
C ALA A 156 4.05 8.57 16.15
N PHE A 157 3.56 9.06 15.01
CA PHE A 157 4.31 8.98 13.74
C PHE A 157 5.61 9.76 13.80
N PHE A 158 5.61 10.95 14.42
CA PHE A 158 6.82 11.71 14.64
C PHE A 158 7.82 10.94 15.50
N TYR A 159 7.37 10.31 16.57
CA TYR A 159 8.22 9.48 17.43
C TYR A 159 8.80 8.26 16.68
N TYR A 160 8.01 7.57 15.86
CA TYR A 160 8.46 6.39 15.13
C TYR A 160 9.45 6.70 14.02
N PHE A 161 9.28 7.80 13.31
CA PHE A 161 10.04 8.10 12.09
C PHE A 161 11.02 9.26 12.24
N THR A 162 10.88 10.08 13.29
CA THR A 162 11.80 11.16 13.71
C THR A 162 12.50 11.85 12.53
N PHE A 163 13.81 11.62 12.39
CA PHE A 163 14.66 12.23 11.35
C PHE A 163 14.39 11.67 9.94
N LEU A 164 13.70 10.56 9.78
CA LEU A 164 13.33 10.01 8.47
C LEU A 164 12.21 10.80 7.78
N ILE A 165 11.44 11.59 8.53
CA ILE A 165 10.28 12.31 8.02
C ILE A 165 10.58 13.19 6.80
N PRO A 166 11.63 14.03 6.77
CA PRO A 166 11.95 14.82 5.58
C PRO A 166 12.24 13.96 4.35
N PHE A 167 12.93 12.83 4.54
CA PHE A 167 13.26 11.89 3.47
C PHE A 167 12.01 11.17 2.97
N ILE A 168 11.08 10.81 3.86
CA ILE A 168 9.79 10.23 3.50
C ILE A 168 9.01 11.18 2.59
N PHE A 169 8.84 12.44 2.96
CA PHE A 169 8.15 13.44 2.14
C PHE A 169 8.83 13.66 0.80
N TYR A 170 10.16 13.74 0.78
CA TYR A 170 10.90 13.89 -0.46
C TYR A 170 10.80 12.64 -1.35
N GLY A 171 10.77 11.45 -0.74
CA GLY A 171 10.52 10.18 -1.42
C GLY A 171 9.14 10.12 -2.06
N PHE A 172 8.09 10.52 -1.34
CA PHE A 172 6.74 10.66 -1.90
C PHE A 172 6.71 11.61 -3.10
N TYR A 173 7.30 12.79 -2.96
CA TYR A 173 7.36 13.77 -4.03
C TYR A 173 8.03 13.22 -5.29
N ASN A 174 9.18 12.56 -5.16
CA ASN A 174 9.88 11.96 -6.28
C ASN A 174 9.14 10.78 -6.91
N THR A 175 8.49 9.97 -6.08
CA THR A 175 7.72 8.82 -6.53
C THR A 175 6.49 9.26 -7.34
N LEU A 176 5.82 10.34 -6.92
CA LEU A 176 4.67 10.92 -7.60
C LEU A 176 5.00 11.59 -8.93
N LYS A 177 6.22 12.10 -9.09
CA LYS A 177 6.64 12.77 -10.35
C LYS A 177 6.65 11.84 -11.57
N LYS A 178 7.02 10.57 -11.37
CA LYS A 178 7.11 9.56 -12.44
C LYS A 178 6.51 8.27 -11.91
N LEU A 179 5.22 8.10 -12.12
CA LEU A 179 4.51 6.90 -11.73
C LEU A 179 4.87 5.75 -12.67
N ASP A 180 5.23 4.62 -12.09
CA ASP A 180 5.35 3.33 -12.73
C ASP A 180 4.62 2.27 -11.89
N GLU A 181 4.55 1.04 -12.38
CA GLU A 181 3.81 -0.04 -11.72
C GLU A 181 4.25 -0.27 -10.28
N GLN A 182 5.56 -0.30 -10.04
CA GLN A 182 6.14 -0.54 -8.71
C GLN A 182 5.85 0.61 -7.76
N LYS A 183 5.97 1.85 -8.25
CA LYS A 183 5.71 3.04 -7.45
C LYS A 183 4.26 3.19 -7.03
N ILE A 184 3.31 2.82 -7.91
CA ILE A 184 1.88 2.79 -7.56
C ILE A 184 1.64 1.84 -6.39
N VAL A 185 2.21 0.64 -6.45
CA VAL A 185 2.10 -0.35 -5.36
C VAL A 185 2.60 0.25 -4.04
N ILE A 186 3.82 0.81 -4.05
CA ILE A 186 4.43 1.38 -2.84
C ILE A 186 3.63 2.55 -2.29
N ILE A 187 3.13 3.45 -3.16
CA ILE A 187 2.31 4.60 -2.76
C ILE A 187 1.01 4.14 -2.10
N ILE A 188 0.30 3.19 -2.72
CA ILE A 188 -0.97 2.68 -2.18
C ILE A 188 -0.73 2.06 -0.81
N PHE A 189 0.28 1.20 -0.67
CA PHE A 189 0.62 0.61 0.63
C PHE A 189 1.02 1.66 1.65
N ALA A 190 1.82 2.65 1.28
CA ALA A 190 2.24 3.72 2.18
C ALA A 190 1.05 4.54 2.69
N PHE A 191 0.17 5.03 1.80
CA PHE A 191 -0.99 5.81 2.21
C PHE A 191 -2.00 5.00 3.01
N THR A 192 -2.33 3.79 2.56
CA THR A 192 -3.30 2.95 3.26
C THR A 192 -2.79 2.48 4.62
N SER A 193 -1.48 2.24 4.77
CA SER A 193 -0.89 1.87 6.06
C SER A 193 -0.88 3.01 7.06
N ILE A 194 -0.59 4.25 6.63
CA ILE A 194 -0.72 5.45 7.48
C ILE A 194 -2.17 5.60 7.95
N TYR A 195 -3.13 5.48 7.01
CA TYR A 195 -4.54 5.60 7.31
C TYR A 195 -4.99 4.52 8.31
N ALA A 196 -4.61 3.26 8.08
CA ALA A 196 -4.92 2.15 8.97
C ALA A 196 -4.30 2.35 10.37
N ALA A 197 -3.05 2.80 10.46
CA ALA A 197 -2.39 3.09 11.73
C ALA A 197 -3.03 4.28 12.45
N SER A 198 -3.52 5.29 11.73
CA SER A 198 -4.28 6.40 12.31
C SER A 198 -5.59 5.93 12.95
N SER A 199 -6.19 4.84 12.46
CA SER A 199 -7.39 4.24 13.03
C SER A 199 -7.08 3.30 14.20
N PHE A 200 -6.00 2.51 14.08
CA PHE A 200 -5.56 1.56 15.11
C PHE A 200 -4.03 1.57 15.20
N SER A 201 -3.48 1.98 16.35
CA SER A 201 -2.03 2.10 16.56
C SER A 201 -1.29 0.77 16.36
N ARG A 202 -1.94 -0.36 16.66
CA ARG A 202 -1.40 -1.70 16.40
C ARG A 202 -1.06 -1.96 14.94
N LEU A 203 -1.73 -1.29 14.00
CA LEU A 203 -1.45 -1.41 12.57
C LEU A 203 -0.24 -0.57 12.14
N GLY A 204 0.33 0.23 13.05
CA GLY A 204 1.56 1.01 12.82
C GLY A 204 2.75 0.16 12.40
N ILE A 205 2.81 -1.11 12.84
CA ILE A 205 3.85 -2.05 12.40
C ILE A 205 3.83 -2.28 10.88
N LEU A 206 2.65 -2.20 10.25
CA LEU A 206 2.51 -2.33 8.80
C LEU A 206 2.98 -1.07 8.05
N THR A 207 3.06 0.07 8.74
CA THR A 207 3.51 1.34 8.14
C THR A 207 5.03 1.38 7.98
N ALA A 208 5.77 0.80 8.92
CA ALA A 208 7.22 0.88 8.98
C ALA A 208 7.94 0.47 7.68
N PRO A 209 7.66 -0.68 7.04
CA PRO A 209 8.38 -1.09 5.84
C PRO A 209 8.15 -0.13 4.67
N PHE A 210 6.94 0.40 4.50
CA PHE A 210 6.63 1.29 3.39
C PHE A 210 7.18 2.69 3.60
N MET A 211 7.20 3.19 4.84
CA MET A 211 7.87 4.44 5.19
C MET A 211 9.39 4.34 5.04
N ALA A 212 9.99 3.20 5.41
CA ALA A 212 11.41 2.96 5.20
C ALA A 212 11.76 2.97 3.70
N ILE A 213 10.95 2.35 2.85
CA ILE A 213 11.13 2.38 1.39
C ILE A 213 11.05 3.84 0.88
N MET A 214 10.03 4.60 1.32
CA MET A 214 9.90 6.01 0.93
C MET A 214 11.08 6.86 1.40
N ALA A 215 11.55 6.65 2.62
CA ALA A 215 12.74 7.33 3.14
C ALA A 215 13.99 6.98 2.33
N ALA A 216 14.16 5.71 1.96
CA ALA A 216 15.28 5.25 1.15
C ALA A 216 15.29 5.87 -0.25
N ILE A 217 14.12 5.97 -0.90
CA ILE A 217 13.96 6.64 -2.19
C ILE A 217 14.33 8.13 -2.06
N GLY A 218 13.82 8.80 -1.03
CA GLY A 218 14.11 10.21 -0.77
C GLY A 218 15.60 10.46 -0.51
N LEU A 219 16.20 9.68 0.37
CA LEU A 219 17.62 9.75 0.70
C LEU A 219 18.50 9.47 -0.53
N SER A 220 18.23 8.40 -1.27
CA SER A 220 18.98 8.04 -2.47
C SER A 220 18.94 9.17 -3.51
N THR A 221 17.77 9.78 -3.72
CA THR A 221 17.64 10.89 -4.68
C THR A 221 18.42 12.13 -4.21
N LEU A 222 18.37 12.44 -2.93
CA LEU A 222 19.09 13.57 -2.34
C LEU A 222 20.60 13.37 -2.43
N LEU A 223 21.09 12.17 -2.11
CA LEU A 223 22.50 11.82 -2.23
C LEU A 223 22.99 11.91 -3.69
N ASN A 224 22.16 11.47 -4.64
CA ASN A 224 22.49 11.60 -6.07
C ASN A 224 22.56 13.07 -6.52
N LEU A 225 21.71 13.95 -6.00
CA LEU A 225 21.79 15.38 -6.27
C LEU A 225 23.09 15.98 -5.72
N ILE A 226 23.43 15.67 -4.47
CA ILE A 226 24.67 16.13 -3.84
C ILE A 226 25.87 15.63 -4.63
N TYR A 227 25.90 14.34 -4.99
CA TYR A 227 26.97 13.77 -5.78
C TYR A 227 27.14 14.45 -7.14
N LYS A 228 26.04 14.73 -7.84
CA LYS A 228 26.04 15.43 -9.14
C LYS A 228 26.60 16.86 -8.99
N HIS A 229 26.18 17.57 -7.97
CA HIS A 229 26.74 18.91 -7.71
C HIS A 229 28.24 18.87 -7.40
N LEU A 230 28.69 17.93 -6.57
CA LEU A 230 30.11 17.77 -6.26
C LEU A 230 30.94 17.35 -7.49
N SER A 231 30.40 16.55 -8.40
CA SER A 231 31.09 16.17 -9.65
C SER A 231 31.24 17.36 -10.61
N ILE A 232 30.25 18.24 -10.70
CA ILE A 232 30.31 19.47 -11.51
C ILE A 232 31.42 20.41 -10.98
N PHE A 233 31.57 20.52 -9.66
CA PHE A 233 32.68 21.29 -9.06
C PHE A 233 34.04 20.68 -9.33
N ASN A 234 34.15 19.36 -9.56
CA ASN A 234 35.39 18.68 -9.89
C ASN A 234 35.85 18.85 -11.33
N ASP A 235 34.91 18.90 -12.27
CA ASP A 235 35.20 19.15 -13.68
C ASP A 235 35.77 20.56 -13.92
N VAL A 236 35.46 21.49 -13.00
CA VAL A 236 36.00 22.87 -13.02
C VAL A 236 37.41 22.98 -12.39
N LYS A 237 37.83 22.00 -11.58
CA LYS A 237 39.16 21.97 -10.93
C LYS A 237 39.88 20.66 -11.24
N HIS A 238 40.61 20.62 -12.37
CA HIS A 238 41.52 19.55 -12.74
C HIS A 238 42.69 19.38 -11.77
N THR A 239 42.51 18.72 -10.63
CA THR A 239 43.61 18.21 -9.85
C THR A 239 43.25 16.87 -9.20
N LYS A 240 44.10 15.87 -9.39
CA LYS A 240 44.01 14.50 -8.84
C LYS A 240 43.77 14.42 -7.32
N TYR A 241 44.00 15.51 -6.59
CA TYR A 241 43.82 15.62 -5.15
C TYR A 241 42.36 15.83 -4.73
N SER A 242 41.52 16.40 -5.58
CA SER A 242 40.12 16.72 -5.32
C SER A 242 39.23 15.46 -5.22
N GLN A 243 39.53 14.41 -5.99
CA GLN A 243 38.68 13.25 -6.07
C GLN A 243 38.68 12.39 -4.78
N LYS A 244 39.79 12.39 -4.03
CA LYS A 244 39.89 11.64 -2.76
C LYS A 244 39.13 12.36 -1.62
N ASN A 245 39.22 13.71 -1.58
CA ASN A 245 38.56 14.50 -0.56
C ASN A 245 37.02 14.50 -0.70
N ASN A 246 36.50 14.39 -1.91
CA ASN A 246 35.07 14.38 -2.15
C ASN A 246 34.40 13.07 -1.73
N LYS A 247 35.09 11.94 -1.84
CA LYS A 247 34.59 10.67 -1.28
C LYS A 247 34.48 10.70 0.24
N ILE A 248 35.45 11.35 0.89
CA ILE A 248 35.43 11.54 2.35
C ILE A 248 34.30 12.49 2.75
N LEU A 249 34.15 13.62 2.04
CA LEU A 249 33.04 14.56 2.29
C LEU A 249 31.67 13.89 2.10
N TYR A 250 31.51 13.09 1.04
CA TYR A 250 30.29 12.31 0.80
C TYR A 250 30.02 11.32 1.94
N PHE A 251 31.05 10.60 2.38
CA PHE A 251 30.95 9.67 3.50
C PHE A 251 30.57 10.40 4.80
N VAL A 252 31.19 11.56 5.07
CA VAL A 252 30.86 12.39 6.25
C VAL A 252 29.42 12.90 6.20
N ILE A 253 28.95 13.38 5.03
CA ILE A 253 27.55 13.81 4.85
C ILE A 253 26.59 12.65 5.06
N VAL A 254 26.90 11.45 4.53
CA VAL A 254 26.09 10.24 4.78
C VAL A 254 26.07 9.89 6.26
N CYS A 255 27.22 9.95 6.94
CA CYS A 255 27.28 9.72 8.39
C CYS A 255 26.48 10.78 9.19
N LEU A 256 26.58 12.07 8.84
CA LEU A 256 25.80 13.13 9.49
C LEU A 256 24.29 13.03 9.27
N ILE A 257 23.85 12.37 8.18
CA ILE A 257 22.44 12.14 7.90
C ILE A 257 21.94 10.88 8.62
N LEU A 258 22.82 9.92 8.91
CA LEU A 258 22.48 8.65 9.57
C LEU A 258 22.55 8.70 11.09
N PHE A 259 23.22 9.71 11.68
CA PHE A 259 23.31 9.98 13.12
C PHE A 259 22.60 11.28 13.49
#